data_925375f503a20d1ad3b3b68cc781302a
#
_entry.id   925375f503a20d1ad3b3b68cc781302a
#
_cell.length_a   1.000
_cell.length_b   1.000
_cell.length_c   1.000
_cell.angle_alpha   90.00
_cell.angle_beta   90.00
_cell.angle_gamma   90.00
#
_symmetry.space_group_name_H-M   'P 1'
#
loop_
_entity.id
_entity.type
_entity.pdbx_description
1 polymer ?
#
loop_
_entity_poly.entity_id
_entity_poly.type
_entity_poly.pdbx_seq_one_letter_code
_entity_poly.pdbx_strand_id
1 'polypeptide(L)'
;MTTAGQPATPTPSTEHLGGTVSSSFRADIGAEAVCGRGQERRRWWAAYALLPTGIAQDVTFQVAAGRFVSVTPNSLPGAAAALPGVVLPGLANAHSHAFHRALRGRTQDGRGTFWTWRERMYSVAAQLDPDSYLALATATYAEMALAGITAVGEFHYLHHAPGGRTYDDPNAMGEALRQAAGDAGIRLTLLDTCYVAGGLSAIGHSPLDATQKRFSDGGADRWAQRFSRLKGSDGMRVGAAVHSVRAVPRNQLGTVAAAAAAQPLHVHLSEQPAENEACQGFYGMTPTALLDVEGVLGPLTSVVHATHLADEDVATLGRTRTTVCFCPTTERDLADGIGPAHRL
;
A
#
# COMPACT_ATOMS: atom_id res chain seq x y z
N MET A 1 -14.19 2.58 71.67
CA MET A 1 -15.34 3.44 71.65
C MET A 1 -15.44 4.07 70.28
N THR A 2 -16.61 3.87 69.67
CA THR A 2 -17.17 4.42 68.44
C THR A 2 -16.50 4.05 67.09
N THR A 3 -17.09 3.01 66.53
CA THR A 3 -17.02 2.55 65.15
C THR A 3 -17.76 3.58 64.23
N ALA A 4 -17.09 4.05 63.19
CA ALA A 4 -17.72 4.79 62.11
C ALA A 4 -17.87 3.89 60.90
N GLY A 5 -19.13 3.75 60.42
CA GLY A 5 -19.51 2.87 59.32
C GLY A 5 -19.06 3.39 57.94
N GLN A 6 -18.77 2.44 57.08
CA GLN A 6 -18.61 2.68 55.65
C GLN A 6 -19.97 2.90 54.96
N PRO A 7 -20.08 3.79 53.98
CA PRO A 7 -21.26 3.89 53.14
C PRO A 7 -21.24 2.85 52.00
N ALA A 8 -22.43 2.25 51.83
CA ALA A 8 -22.70 1.27 50.76
C ALA A 8 -22.64 1.89 49.36
N THR A 9 -22.02 1.16 48.43
CA THR A 9 -22.04 1.41 46.98
C THR A 9 -23.39 0.98 46.40
N PRO A 10 -24.00 1.79 45.52
CA PRO A 10 -25.20 1.38 44.78
C PRO A 10 -24.85 0.49 43.61
N THR A 11 -25.53 -0.62 43.47
CA THR A 11 -25.57 -1.50 42.30
C THR A 11 -26.28 -0.82 41.12
N PRO A 12 -25.74 -0.90 39.91
CA PRO A 12 -26.49 -0.41 38.74
C PRO A 12 -27.49 -1.46 38.26
N SER A 13 -28.76 -1.06 38.21
CA SER A 13 -29.88 -1.76 37.59
C SER A 13 -29.66 -1.88 36.08
N THR A 14 -29.76 -3.09 35.56
CA THR A 14 -29.83 -3.40 34.13
C THR A 14 -31.24 -3.06 33.62
N GLU A 15 -31.37 -1.92 32.94
CA GLU A 15 -32.50 -1.69 32.05
C GLU A 15 -32.18 -2.19 30.65
N HIS A 16 -32.90 -3.20 30.21
CA HIS A 16 -32.99 -3.65 28.84
C HIS A 16 -33.66 -2.58 27.98
N LEU A 17 -32.88 -1.84 27.21
CA LEU A 17 -33.38 -1.08 26.05
C LEU A 17 -33.31 -1.97 24.82
N GLY A 18 -34.34 -2.76 24.57
CA GLY A 18 -34.64 -3.39 23.31
C GLY A 18 -35.09 -2.35 22.30
N GLY A 19 -34.15 -1.73 21.61
CA GLY A 19 -34.38 -0.90 20.44
C GLY A 19 -34.02 -1.67 19.18
N THR A 20 -35.03 -2.22 18.47
CA THR A 20 -34.90 -2.71 17.10
C THR A 20 -34.48 -1.56 16.22
N VAL A 21 -33.17 -1.52 15.83
CA VAL A 21 -32.68 -0.63 14.78
C VAL A 21 -33.18 -1.19 13.45
N SER A 22 -34.24 -0.56 12.92
CA SER A 22 -34.72 -0.79 11.58
C SER A 22 -33.61 -0.53 10.57
N SER A 23 -33.19 -1.60 9.88
CA SER A 23 -32.27 -1.56 8.76
C SER A 23 -32.97 -0.97 7.52
N SER A 24 -32.92 0.35 7.37
CA SER A 24 -33.34 1.02 6.14
C SER A 24 -32.41 2.20 5.83
N PHE A 25 -31.12 1.86 5.60
CA PHE A 25 -30.23 2.68 4.78
C PHE A 25 -29.69 1.77 3.66
N ARG A 26 -30.59 1.36 2.76
CA ARG A 26 -30.18 1.06 1.40
C ARG A 26 -30.00 2.40 0.70
N ALA A 27 -28.78 2.86 0.59
CA ALA A 27 -28.41 3.76 -0.48
C ALA A 27 -28.65 2.95 -1.77
N ASP A 28 -29.69 3.24 -2.49
CA ASP A 28 -29.89 2.85 -3.88
C ASP A 28 -28.85 3.58 -4.74
N ILE A 29 -27.59 3.20 -4.60
CA ILE A 29 -26.60 3.33 -5.63
C ILE A 29 -26.79 2.08 -6.45
N GLY A 30 -27.54 2.21 -7.57
CA GLY A 30 -27.87 1.11 -8.47
C GLY A 30 -26.65 0.28 -8.80
N ALA A 31 -26.47 -0.82 -8.07
CA ALA A 31 -25.63 -1.95 -8.45
C ALA A 31 -26.46 -2.79 -9.44
N GLU A 32 -26.76 -2.23 -10.62
CA GLU A 32 -27.20 -3.03 -11.75
C GLU A 32 -26.00 -3.44 -12.58
N ALA A 33 -25.69 -4.71 -12.42
CA ALA A 33 -25.17 -5.65 -13.41
C ALA A 33 -24.00 -5.13 -14.28
N VAL A 34 -22.83 -5.50 -13.89
CA VAL A 34 -21.76 -5.79 -14.84
C VAL A 34 -22.08 -7.10 -15.54
N CYS A 35 -22.89 -7.04 -16.59
CA CYS A 35 -22.90 -8.03 -17.66
C CYS A 35 -23.72 -7.48 -18.85
N GLY A 36 -23.02 -7.04 -19.91
CA GLY A 36 -23.72 -6.60 -21.14
C GLY A 36 -22.89 -5.60 -21.92
N ARG A 37 -22.25 -6.03 -22.97
CA ARG A 37 -21.48 -5.26 -23.95
C ARG A 37 -22.33 -4.18 -24.59
N GLY A 38 -22.21 -2.97 -24.09
CA GLY A 38 -22.57 -1.72 -24.68
C GLY A 38 -21.79 -0.67 -23.93
N GLN A 39 -20.93 0.10 -24.60
CA GLN A 39 -20.16 1.17 -23.97
C GLN A 39 -21.13 2.24 -23.50
N GLU A 40 -21.76 2.07 -22.34
CA GLU A 40 -22.59 3.11 -21.73
C GLU A 40 -21.73 4.34 -21.48
N ARG A 41 -22.01 5.39 -22.24
CA ARG A 41 -21.43 6.71 -22.00
C ARG A 41 -22.19 7.33 -20.83
N ARG A 42 -21.51 7.51 -19.70
CA ARG A 42 -22.06 8.22 -18.56
C ARG A 42 -21.62 9.68 -18.58
N ARG A 43 -22.53 10.58 -18.23
CA ARG A 43 -22.27 12.02 -18.18
C ARG A 43 -22.55 12.53 -16.77
N TRP A 44 -21.59 13.29 -16.25
CA TRP A 44 -21.75 14.04 -15.01
C TRP A 44 -21.47 15.51 -15.25
N TRP A 45 -22.12 16.36 -14.48
CA TRP A 45 -21.89 17.79 -14.49
C TRP A 45 -21.62 18.26 -13.05
N ALA A 46 -20.68 19.20 -12.90
CA ALA A 46 -20.35 19.84 -11.62
C ALA A 46 -20.26 21.35 -11.81
N ALA A 47 -20.77 22.10 -10.82
CA ALA A 47 -20.67 23.55 -10.81
C ALA A 47 -19.19 24.01 -10.74
N TYR A 48 -18.35 23.25 -10.03
CA TYR A 48 -16.91 23.51 -9.91
C TYR A 48 -16.12 22.22 -10.01
N ALA A 49 -14.97 22.29 -10.68
CA ALA A 49 -14.01 21.18 -10.70
C ALA A 49 -12.58 21.70 -10.72
N LEU A 50 -11.68 20.99 -10.04
CA LEU A 50 -10.24 21.23 -10.14
C LEU A 50 -9.69 20.46 -11.35
N LEU A 51 -9.28 21.21 -12.38
CA LEU A 51 -8.64 20.69 -13.57
C LEU A 51 -7.13 21.01 -13.55
N PRO A 52 -6.31 20.44 -14.43
CA PRO A 52 -4.88 20.78 -14.51
C PRO A 52 -4.60 22.27 -14.74
N THR A 53 -5.56 23.00 -15.29
CA THR A 53 -5.48 24.45 -15.53
C THR A 53 -6.00 25.30 -14.36
N GLY A 54 -6.41 24.69 -13.24
CA GLY A 54 -7.01 25.34 -12.09
C GLY A 54 -8.50 25.03 -11.92
N ILE A 55 -9.18 25.81 -11.06
CA ILE A 55 -10.61 25.65 -10.80
C ILE A 55 -11.40 26.13 -12.04
N ALA A 56 -12.23 25.24 -12.57
CA ALA A 56 -13.15 25.52 -13.67
C ALA A 56 -14.60 25.49 -13.20
N GLN A 57 -15.47 26.23 -13.89
CA GLN A 57 -16.91 26.29 -13.64
C GLN A 57 -17.66 25.49 -14.70
N ASP A 58 -18.87 25.02 -14.31
CA ASP A 58 -19.84 24.37 -15.20
C ASP A 58 -19.21 23.25 -16.04
N VAL A 59 -18.62 22.25 -15.37
CA VAL A 59 -17.83 21.23 -16.03
C VAL A 59 -18.64 19.97 -16.29
N THR A 60 -18.75 19.56 -17.55
CA THR A 60 -19.30 18.26 -17.95
C THR A 60 -18.18 17.24 -18.16
N PHE A 61 -18.31 16.10 -17.50
CA PHE A 61 -17.46 14.93 -17.66
C PHE A 61 -18.20 13.86 -18.46
N GLN A 62 -17.60 13.35 -19.51
CA GLN A 62 -18.09 12.17 -20.23
C GLN A 62 -17.11 11.01 -19.98
N VAL A 63 -17.63 9.88 -19.57
CA VAL A 63 -16.84 8.67 -19.29
C VAL A 63 -17.42 7.50 -20.08
N ALA A 64 -16.55 6.72 -20.69
CA ALA A 64 -16.87 5.44 -21.31
C ALA A 64 -15.76 4.44 -20.98
N ALA A 65 -16.12 3.22 -20.66
CA ALA A 65 -15.19 2.15 -20.27
C ALA A 65 -14.17 2.59 -19.20
N GLY A 66 -14.65 3.30 -18.17
CA GLY A 66 -13.80 3.77 -17.05
C GLY A 66 -12.79 4.89 -17.41
N ARG A 67 -12.88 5.49 -18.58
CA ARG A 67 -11.97 6.55 -19.06
C ARG A 67 -12.74 7.82 -19.40
N PHE A 68 -12.14 8.99 -19.14
CA PHE A 68 -12.66 10.25 -19.62
C PHE A 68 -12.61 10.29 -21.15
N VAL A 69 -13.78 10.48 -21.78
CA VAL A 69 -13.91 10.75 -23.22
C VAL A 69 -13.79 12.24 -23.50
N SER A 70 -14.41 13.07 -22.63
CA SER A 70 -14.25 14.52 -22.65
C SER A 70 -14.41 15.10 -21.25
N VAL A 71 -13.76 16.24 -21.03
CA VAL A 71 -13.95 17.13 -19.88
C VAL A 71 -14.14 18.53 -20.45
N THR A 72 -15.35 19.08 -20.31
CA THR A 72 -15.74 20.32 -21.00
C THR A 72 -16.19 21.35 -19.97
N PRO A 73 -15.38 22.38 -19.68
CA PRO A 73 -15.80 23.51 -18.84
C PRO A 73 -16.79 24.44 -19.57
N ASN A 74 -17.45 25.32 -18.81
CA ASN A 74 -18.43 26.28 -19.30
C ASN A 74 -19.56 25.62 -20.12
N SER A 75 -20.04 24.47 -19.68
CA SER A 75 -21.07 23.69 -20.36
C SER A 75 -22.34 23.57 -19.53
N LEU A 76 -23.49 23.64 -20.17
CA LEU A 76 -24.78 23.44 -19.49
C LEU A 76 -24.93 21.98 -19.04
N PRO A 77 -25.59 21.73 -17.87
CA PRO A 77 -25.76 20.39 -17.33
C PRO A 77 -26.51 19.44 -18.28
N GLY A 78 -27.50 19.94 -19.01
CA GLY A 78 -28.34 19.12 -19.90
C GLY A 78 -28.90 17.91 -19.16
N ALA A 79 -28.75 16.72 -19.73
CA ALA A 79 -29.17 15.43 -19.12
C ALA A 79 -28.04 14.76 -18.29
N ALA A 80 -26.96 15.46 -17.94
CA ALA A 80 -25.91 14.91 -17.11
C ALA A 80 -26.34 14.82 -15.65
N ALA A 81 -25.89 13.77 -14.94
CA ALA A 81 -26.11 13.67 -13.50
C ALA A 81 -25.29 14.76 -12.78
N ALA A 82 -25.94 15.53 -11.90
CA ALA A 82 -25.27 16.57 -11.15
C ALA A 82 -24.44 15.99 -10.00
N LEU A 83 -23.18 16.43 -9.90
CA LEU A 83 -22.31 16.13 -8.77
C LEU A 83 -22.34 17.34 -7.81
N PRO A 84 -22.60 17.12 -6.51
CA PRO A 84 -22.60 18.19 -5.53
C PRO A 84 -21.19 18.65 -5.18
N GLY A 85 -21.06 19.92 -4.78
CA GLY A 85 -19.78 20.48 -4.29
C GLY A 85 -18.76 20.75 -5.38
N VAL A 86 -17.49 20.64 -5.04
CA VAL A 86 -16.35 20.77 -5.93
C VAL A 86 -15.81 19.42 -6.30
N VAL A 87 -15.72 19.11 -7.57
CA VAL A 87 -15.12 17.84 -8.04
C VAL A 87 -13.60 17.97 -8.06
N LEU A 88 -12.95 17.05 -7.38
CA LEU A 88 -11.49 16.95 -7.32
C LEU A 88 -11.04 15.66 -8.02
N PRO A 89 -9.81 15.62 -8.58
CA PRO A 89 -9.17 14.35 -8.92
C PRO A 89 -9.12 13.43 -7.71
N GLY A 90 -9.41 12.14 -7.90
CA GLY A 90 -9.27 11.17 -6.84
C GLY A 90 -7.83 11.10 -6.33
N LEU A 91 -7.66 10.95 -5.01
CA LEU A 91 -6.35 10.83 -4.39
C LEU A 91 -5.71 9.49 -4.76
N ALA A 92 -4.37 9.46 -4.80
CA ALA A 92 -3.60 8.24 -4.97
C ALA A 92 -2.81 7.95 -3.69
N ASN A 93 -2.91 6.71 -3.20
CA ASN A 93 -2.04 6.19 -2.16
C ASN A 93 -0.88 5.45 -2.84
N ALA A 94 0.31 6.03 -2.85
CA ALA A 94 1.45 5.48 -3.59
C ALA A 94 2.13 4.30 -2.88
N HIS A 95 1.88 4.10 -1.57
CA HIS A 95 2.47 3.00 -0.82
C HIS A 95 1.52 2.50 0.27
N SER A 96 1.26 1.21 0.27
CA SER A 96 0.36 0.54 1.22
C SER A 96 0.81 -0.91 1.46
N HIS A 97 0.57 -1.37 2.67
CA HIS A 97 0.56 -2.77 3.06
C HIS A 97 -0.81 -3.05 3.72
N ALA A 98 -1.78 -3.53 2.97
CA ALA A 98 -3.15 -3.68 3.45
C ALA A 98 -3.26 -4.47 4.76
N PHE A 99 -2.44 -5.52 4.94
CA PHE A 99 -2.50 -6.33 6.15
C PHE A 99 -1.98 -5.60 7.42
N HIS A 100 -1.16 -4.55 7.28
CA HIS A 100 -0.75 -3.73 8.41
C HIS A 100 -1.93 -2.99 9.06
N ARG A 101 -3.05 -2.87 8.36
CA ARG A 101 -4.27 -2.26 8.93
C ARG A 101 -4.78 -3.00 10.16
N ALA A 102 -4.54 -4.32 10.27
CA ALA A 102 -4.85 -5.11 11.45
C ALA A 102 -4.09 -4.67 12.72
N LEU A 103 -3.01 -3.90 12.56
CA LEU A 103 -2.20 -3.38 13.66
C LEU A 103 -2.76 -2.09 14.27
N ARG A 104 -3.73 -1.43 13.62
CA ARG A 104 -4.28 -0.15 14.09
C ARG A 104 -4.76 -0.24 15.54
N GLY A 105 -4.26 0.69 16.37
CA GLY A 105 -4.59 0.75 17.80
C GLY A 105 -4.00 -0.39 18.65
N ARG A 106 -3.10 -1.22 18.09
CA ARG A 106 -2.50 -2.37 18.80
C ARG A 106 -0.99 -2.24 18.98
N THR A 107 -0.35 -1.23 18.42
CA THR A 107 1.12 -1.06 18.42
C THR A 107 1.59 0.04 19.35
N GLN A 108 0.68 0.76 19.99
CA GLN A 108 0.99 1.95 20.81
C GLN A 108 1.01 1.66 22.31
N ASP A 109 0.90 0.40 22.74
CA ASP A 109 1.02 0.01 24.14
C ASP A 109 2.47 0.14 24.60
N GLY A 110 2.76 1.16 25.41
CA GLY A 110 4.10 1.46 25.89
C GLY A 110 4.94 2.31 24.92
N ARG A 111 6.26 2.27 25.07
CA ARG A 111 7.21 2.91 24.14
C ARG A 111 7.41 1.97 22.94
N GLY A 112 6.53 2.05 21.94
CA GLY A 112 6.66 1.31 20.70
C GLY A 112 7.93 1.71 19.93
N THR A 113 8.63 0.73 19.37
CA THR A 113 9.76 0.90 18.46
C THR A 113 9.47 0.17 17.17
N PHE A 114 10.21 0.45 16.11
CA PHE A 114 10.19 -0.33 14.87
C PHE A 114 10.23 -1.87 15.15
N TRP A 115 11.04 -2.32 16.10
CA TRP A 115 11.22 -3.74 16.42
C TRP A 115 9.98 -4.36 17.08
N THR A 116 9.36 -3.68 18.06
CA THR A 116 8.13 -4.16 18.69
C THR A 116 6.94 -4.15 17.72
N TRP A 117 6.88 -3.16 16.83
CA TRP A 117 5.92 -3.12 15.75
C TRP A 117 6.10 -4.31 14.78
N ARG A 118 7.35 -4.61 14.38
CA ARG A 118 7.69 -5.72 13.48
C ARG A 118 7.27 -7.07 14.05
N GLU A 119 7.47 -7.32 15.35
CA GLU A 119 7.03 -8.56 16.00
C GLU A 119 5.51 -8.74 15.90
N ARG A 120 4.74 -7.68 16.15
CA ARG A 120 3.28 -7.70 16.02
C ARG A 120 2.83 -7.89 14.60
N MET A 121 3.49 -7.24 13.65
CA MET A 121 3.23 -7.41 12.23
C MET A 121 3.47 -8.86 11.79
N TYR A 122 4.54 -9.48 12.25
CA TYR A 122 4.80 -10.89 11.97
C TYR A 122 3.74 -11.82 12.58
N SER A 123 3.23 -11.50 13.76
CA SER A 123 2.12 -12.26 14.37
C SER A 123 0.85 -12.20 13.51
N VAL A 124 0.52 -11.04 12.94
CA VAL A 124 -0.60 -10.90 11.98
C VAL A 124 -0.30 -11.67 10.71
N ALA A 125 0.87 -11.46 10.12
CA ALA A 125 1.27 -12.13 8.88
C ALA A 125 1.24 -13.66 9.01
N ALA A 126 1.60 -14.20 10.17
CA ALA A 126 1.61 -15.66 10.42
C ALA A 126 0.21 -16.30 10.34
N GLN A 127 -0.87 -15.54 10.58
CA GLN A 127 -2.24 -16.05 10.69
C GLN A 127 -3.08 -15.88 9.41
N LEU A 128 -2.66 -14.99 8.49
CA LEU A 128 -3.44 -14.69 7.29
C LEU A 128 -3.35 -15.83 6.27
N ASP A 129 -4.48 -16.14 5.66
CA ASP A 129 -4.65 -16.94 4.47
C ASP A 129 -5.34 -16.10 3.37
N PRO A 130 -5.56 -16.61 2.14
CA PRO A 130 -6.19 -15.83 1.08
C PRO A 130 -7.56 -15.27 1.46
N ASP A 131 -8.40 -16.02 2.17
CA ASP A 131 -9.77 -15.60 2.52
C ASP A 131 -9.77 -14.49 3.57
N SER A 132 -9.02 -14.66 4.63
CA SER A 132 -8.86 -13.65 5.69
C SER A 132 -8.11 -12.42 5.19
N TYR A 133 -7.18 -12.58 4.24
CA TYR A 133 -6.51 -11.44 3.60
C TYR A 133 -7.46 -10.68 2.68
N LEU A 134 -8.30 -11.37 1.90
CA LEU A 134 -9.37 -10.74 1.11
C LEU A 134 -10.27 -9.88 1.99
N ALA A 135 -10.78 -10.45 3.09
CA ALA A 135 -11.69 -9.72 3.99
C ALA A 135 -11.03 -8.47 4.60
N LEU A 136 -9.78 -8.59 5.08
CA LEU A 136 -9.02 -7.48 5.65
C LEU A 136 -8.71 -6.41 4.61
N ALA A 137 -8.25 -6.81 3.43
CA ALA A 137 -7.89 -5.89 2.36
C ALA A 137 -9.13 -5.16 1.81
N THR A 138 -10.27 -5.84 1.67
CA THR A 138 -11.53 -5.21 1.25
C THR A 138 -11.93 -4.10 2.22
N ALA A 139 -11.87 -4.36 3.53
CA ALA A 139 -12.15 -3.35 4.54
C ALA A 139 -11.16 -2.18 4.46
N THR A 140 -9.87 -2.46 4.29
CA THR A 140 -8.81 -1.44 4.17
C THR A 140 -9.02 -0.55 2.94
N TYR A 141 -9.29 -1.15 1.80
CA TYR A 141 -9.51 -0.41 0.55
C TYR A 141 -10.84 0.35 0.55
N ALA A 142 -11.88 -0.17 1.21
CA ALA A 142 -13.12 0.56 1.41
C ALA A 142 -12.90 1.82 2.28
N GLU A 143 -12.09 1.75 3.35
CA GLU A 143 -11.69 2.94 4.10
C GLU A 143 -10.93 3.96 3.23
N MET A 144 -10.03 3.49 2.35
CA MET A 144 -9.33 4.37 1.40
C MET A 144 -10.31 5.05 0.45
N ALA A 145 -11.27 4.30 -0.11
CA ALA A 145 -12.29 4.85 -1.01
C ALA A 145 -13.15 5.91 -0.30
N LEU A 146 -13.56 5.66 0.95
CA LEU A 146 -14.29 6.64 1.77
C LEU A 146 -13.46 7.90 2.07
N ALA A 147 -12.13 7.79 2.10
CA ALA A 147 -11.22 8.93 2.23
C ALA A 147 -10.93 9.65 0.91
N GLY A 148 -11.56 9.24 -0.21
CA GLY A 148 -11.36 9.83 -1.54
C GLY A 148 -10.15 9.30 -2.31
N ILE A 149 -9.54 8.21 -1.83
CA ILE A 149 -8.45 7.52 -2.54
C ILE A 149 -9.06 6.62 -3.62
N THR A 150 -8.62 6.76 -4.86
CA THR A 150 -9.16 6.04 -6.02
C THR A 150 -8.15 5.09 -6.66
N ALA A 151 -6.90 5.16 -6.23
CA ALA A 151 -5.83 4.28 -6.68
C ALA A 151 -4.84 4.00 -5.54
N VAL A 152 -4.33 2.77 -5.48
CA VAL A 152 -3.37 2.34 -4.47
C VAL A 152 -2.20 1.58 -5.10
N GLY A 153 -0.98 1.90 -4.67
CA GLY A 153 0.22 1.07 -4.86
C GLY A 153 0.36 0.16 -3.65
N GLU A 154 0.00 -1.09 -3.80
CA GLU A 154 0.05 -2.09 -2.73
C GLU A 154 1.35 -2.86 -2.77
N PHE A 155 2.21 -2.64 -1.79
CA PHE A 155 3.50 -3.29 -1.65
C PHE A 155 3.31 -4.68 -1.03
N HIS A 156 3.13 -5.68 -1.89
CA HIS A 156 2.69 -7.02 -1.55
C HIS A 156 3.86 -7.99 -1.38
N TYR A 157 4.11 -8.47 -0.16
CA TYR A 157 5.17 -9.44 0.13
C TYR A 157 4.72 -10.68 0.92
N LEU A 158 3.44 -10.83 1.23
CA LEU A 158 2.90 -12.02 1.88
C LEU A 158 2.39 -13.01 0.82
N HIS A 159 3.27 -13.89 0.33
CA HIS A 159 2.98 -14.73 -0.83
C HIS A 159 2.51 -16.13 -0.49
N HIS A 160 3.10 -16.74 0.54
CA HIS A 160 3.02 -18.18 0.78
C HIS A 160 2.26 -18.53 2.06
N ALA A 161 1.82 -19.78 2.16
CA ALA A 161 1.24 -20.36 3.36
C ALA A 161 2.30 -20.46 4.50
N PRO A 162 1.88 -20.71 5.75
CA PRO A 162 2.79 -20.90 6.86
C PRO A 162 3.91 -21.91 6.55
N GLY A 163 5.14 -21.54 6.92
CA GLY A 163 6.35 -22.31 6.63
C GLY A 163 6.89 -22.11 5.21
N GLY A 164 6.33 -21.20 4.41
CA GLY A 164 6.77 -20.90 3.05
C GLY A 164 6.27 -21.89 1.98
N ARG A 165 5.23 -22.66 2.29
CA ARG A 165 4.61 -23.57 1.29
C ARG A 165 3.81 -22.75 0.29
N THR A 166 3.94 -23.06 -0.99
CA THR A 166 3.11 -22.45 -2.04
C THR A 166 1.66 -22.90 -1.91
N TYR A 167 0.72 -22.03 -2.22
CA TYR A 167 -0.67 -22.41 -2.49
C TYR A 167 -0.78 -23.11 -3.86
N ASP A 168 -1.90 -23.74 -4.15
CA ASP A 168 -2.19 -24.33 -5.47
C ASP A 168 -2.07 -23.30 -6.59
N ASP A 169 -2.65 -22.09 -6.38
CA ASP A 169 -2.27 -20.90 -7.13
C ASP A 169 -1.15 -20.18 -6.36
N PRO A 170 0.07 -20.12 -6.90
CA PRO A 170 1.19 -19.46 -6.23
C PRO A 170 1.01 -17.94 -6.06
N ASN A 171 0.02 -17.33 -6.70
CA ASN A 171 -0.36 -15.93 -6.58
C ASN A 171 -1.66 -15.70 -5.78
N ALA A 172 -2.21 -16.71 -5.10
CA ALA A 172 -3.49 -16.64 -4.39
C ALA A 172 -3.63 -15.43 -3.45
N MET A 173 -2.55 -15.08 -2.73
CA MET A 173 -2.55 -13.90 -1.84
C MET A 173 -2.64 -12.58 -2.63
N GLY A 174 -1.98 -12.48 -3.78
CA GLY A 174 -2.07 -11.31 -4.69
C GLY A 174 -3.44 -11.23 -5.36
N GLU A 175 -4.05 -12.38 -5.71
CA GLU A 175 -5.40 -12.44 -6.26
C GLU A 175 -6.46 -11.99 -5.24
N ALA A 176 -6.27 -12.29 -3.96
CA ALA A 176 -7.11 -11.77 -2.88
C ALA A 176 -7.09 -10.23 -2.83
N LEU A 177 -5.93 -9.61 -2.98
CA LEU A 177 -5.80 -8.14 -3.07
C LEU A 177 -6.46 -7.57 -4.33
N ARG A 178 -6.32 -8.24 -5.47
CA ARG A 178 -6.98 -7.84 -6.72
C ARG A 178 -8.50 -7.84 -6.57
N GLN A 179 -9.06 -8.91 -6.00
CA GLN A 179 -10.49 -9.01 -5.74
C GLN A 179 -10.93 -7.92 -4.75
N ALA A 180 -10.20 -7.73 -3.64
CA ALA A 180 -10.50 -6.71 -2.63
C ALA A 180 -10.57 -5.29 -3.22
N ALA A 181 -9.63 -4.95 -4.12
CA ALA A 181 -9.63 -3.66 -4.79
C ALA A 181 -10.82 -3.49 -5.74
N GLY A 182 -11.20 -4.56 -6.46
CA GLY A 182 -12.40 -4.58 -7.29
C GLY A 182 -13.68 -4.38 -6.49
N ASP A 183 -13.81 -5.07 -5.35
CA ASP A 183 -14.96 -4.98 -4.45
C ASP A 183 -15.08 -3.58 -3.81
N ALA A 184 -13.95 -2.97 -3.47
CA ALA A 184 -13.91 -1.60 -2.95
C ALA A 184 -14.02 -0.51 -4.02
N GLY A 185 -13.90 -0.86 -5.30
CA GLY A 185 -14.01 0.07 -6.41
C GLY A 185 -12.81 1.00 -6.60
N ILE A 186 -11.60 0.63 -6.13
CA ILE A 186 -10.36 1.39 -6.33
C ILE A 186 -9.45 0.69 -7.35
N ARG A 187 -8.55 1.46 -7.97
CA ARG A 187 -7.54 0.90 -8.86
C ARG A 187 -6.35 0.40 -8.06
N LEU A 188 -5.83 -0.77 -8.44
CA LEU A 188 -4.69 -1.40 -7.80
C LEU A 188 -3.46 -1.38 -8.70
N THR A 189 -2.31 -0.94 -8.19
CA THR A 189 -1.00 -1.35 -8.69
C THR A 189 -0.45 -2.38 -7.70
N LEU A 190 -0.50 -3.65 -8.06
CA LEU A 190 0.04 -4.73 -7.24
C LEU A 190 1.55 -4.79 -7.43
N LEU A 191 2.29 -4.33 -6.43
CA LEU A 191 3.75 -4.32 -6.38
C LEU A 191 4.22 -5.63 -5.76
N ASP A 192 4.36 -6.65 -6.59
CA ASP A 192 4.77 -7.99 -6.15
C ASP A 192 6.25 -7.97 -5.75
N THR A 193 6.54 -8.37 -4.53
CA THR A 193 7.80 -8.03 -3.87
C THR A 193 8.73 -9.23 -3.78
N CYS A 194 9.97 -9.06 -4.25
CA CYS A 194 11.06 -10.00 -4.00
C CYS A 194 11.57 -9.86 -2.57
N TYR A 195 11.63 -10.99 -1.84
CA TYR A 195 12.16 -11.11 -0.48
C TYR A 195 12.99 -12.38 -0.34
N VAL A 196 14.25 -12.30 0.06
CA VAL A 196 15.18 -13.44 -0.02
C VAL A 196 15.86 -13.71 1.32
N ALA A 197 16.21 -12.69 2.10
CA ALA A 197 17.04 -12.79 3.31
C ALA A 197 16.34 -12.18 4.52
N GLY A 198 16.68 -12.67 5.72
CA GLY A 198 16.06 -12.29 6.99
C GLY A 198 16.45 -10.92 7.52
N GLY A 199 17.53 -10.34 7.00
CA GLY A 199 18.09 -9.05 7.40
C GLY A 199 19.50 -8.87 6.87
N LEU A 200 20.07 -7.69 7.13
CA LEU A 200 21.46 -7.35 6.80
C LEU A 200 22.17 -6.83 8.05
N SER A 201 23.42 -7.21 8.21
CA SER A 201 24.35 -6.70 9.21
C SER A 201 25.73 -6.43 8.56
N ALA A 202 26.67 -5.86 9.30
CA ALA A 202 28.01 -5.63 8.81
C ALA A 202 28.79 -6.92 8.41
N ILE A 203 28.29 -8.09 8.80
CA ILE A 203 28.90 -9.40 8.47
C ILE A 203 28.10 -10.17 7.39
N GLY A 204 27.02 -9.59 6.87
CA GLY A 204 26.23 -10.17 5.79
C GLY A 204 24.76 -10.37 6.10
N HIS A 205 24.10 -11.07 5.19
CA HIS A 205 22.67 -11.38 5.29
C HIS A 205 22.40 -12.56 6.24
N SER A 206 21.33 -12.44 7.03
CA SER A 206 20.85 -13.52 7.88
C SER A 206 19.85 -14.42 7.16
N PRO A 207 19.70 -15.70 7.57
CA PRO A 207 18.66 -16.57 7.05
C PRO A 207 17.25 -16.08 7.44
N LEU A 208 16.25 -16.51 6.66
CA LEU A 208 14.83 -16.24 6.93
C LEU A 208 14.37 -16.95 8.20
N ASP A 209 13.63 -16.25 9.03
CA ASP A 209 12.85 -16.87 10.11
C ASP A 209 11.58 -17.60 9.60
N ALA A 210 10.81 -18.17 10.50
CA ALA A 210 9.61 -18.96 10.15
C ALA A 210 8.53 -18.11 9.45
N THR A 211 8.34 -16.86 9.88
CA THR A 211 7.36 -15.95 9.28
C THR A 211 7.87 -15.41 7.95
N GLN A 212 9.13 -15.03 7.88
CA GLN A 212 9.75 -14.49 6.65
C GLN A 212 9.77 -15.49 5.50
N LYS A 213 9.77 -16.80 5.78
CA LYS A 213 9.61 -17.84 4.74
C LYS A 213 8.32 -17.68 3.95
N ARG A 214 7.28 -17.07 4.52
CA ARG A 214 6.03 -16.76 3.80
C ARG A 214 6.18 -15.66 2.76
N PHE A 215 7.23 -14.86 2.87
CA PHE A 215 7.51 -13.72 1.98
C PHE A 215 8.42 -14.11 0.81
N SER A 216 9.04 -15.29 0.87
CA SER A 216 10.17 -15.63 0.01
C SER A 216 9.88 -16.81 -0.90
N ASP A 217 10.16 -16.64 -2.18
CA ASP A 217 10.26 -17.72 -3.16
C ASP A 217 11.61 -18.48 -3.06
N GLY A 218 12.48 -18.06 -2.13
CA GLY A 218 13.82 -18.63 -1.91
C GLY A 218 14.89 -18.13 -2.87
N GLY A 219 14.60 -17.11 -3.68
CA GLY A 219 15.56 -16.44 -4.58
C GLY A 219 14.85 -15.63 -5.66
N ALA A 220 15.57 -14.63 -6.21
CA ALA A 220 15.01 -13.70 -7.19
C ALA A 220 14.58 -14.39 -8.50
N ASP A 221 15.27 -15.45 -8.93
CA ASP A 221 14.89 -16.18 -10.14
C ASP A 221 13.56 -16.90 -9.98
N ARG A 222 13.30 -17.54 -8.84
CA ARG A 222 12.02 -18.18 -8.55
C ARG A 222 10.90 -17.16 -8.36
N TRP A 223 11.21 -16.04 -7.70
CA TRP A 223 10.30 -14.90 -7.62
C TRP A 223 9.94 -14.41 -9.03
N ALA A 224 10.91 -14.17 -9.90
CA ALA A 224 10.67 -13.71 -11.27
C ALA A 224 9.81 -14.71 -12.08
N GLN A 225 10.01 -16.01 -11.88
CA GLN A 225 9.18 -17.05 -12.49
C GLN A 225 7.72 -16.99 -12.02
N ARG A 226 7.45 -16.78 -10.72
CA ARG A 226 6.10 -16.59 -10.18
C ARG A 226 5.52 -15.26 -10.66
N PHE A 227 6.28 -14.17 -10.55
CA PHE A 227 5.91 -12.83 -10.99
C PHE A 227 5.46 -12.79 -12.47
N SER A 228 6.14 -13.51 -13.35
CA SER A 228 5.82 -13.56 -14.79
C SER A 228 4.41 -14.10 -15.10
N ARG A 229 3.79 -14.82 -14.16
CA ARG A 229 2.42 -15.37 -14.29
C ARG A 229 1.35 -14.34 -13.95
N LEU A 230 1.69 -13.27 -13.21
CA LEU A 230 0.77 -12.20 -12.89
C LEU A 230 0.38 -11.45 -14.17
N LYS A 231 -0.91 -11.15 -14.30
CA LYS A 231 -1.43 -10.39 -15.44
C LYS A 231 -2.23 -9.20 -14.94
N GLY A 232 -2.03 -8.07 -15.56
CA GLY A 232 -2.90 -6.91 -15.36
C GLY A 232 -4.31 -7.16 -15.88
N SER A 233 -5.26 -6.41 -15.37
CA SER A 233 -6.66 -6.44 -15.79
C SER A 233 -7.24 -5.02 -15.76
N ASP A 234 -8.50 -4.86 -16.15
CA ASP A 234 -9.20 -3.61 -15.93
C ASP A 234 -9.22 -3.28 -14.44
N GLY A 235 -8.68 -2.11 -14.09
CA GLY A 235 -8.54 -1.66 -12.70
C GLY A 235 -7.30 -2.17 -11.96
N MET A 236 -6.52 -3.12 -12.52
CA MET A 236 -5.28 -3.59 -11.91
C MET A 236 -4.08 -3.49 -12.85
N ARG A 237 -3.01 -2.89 -12.35
CA ARG A 237 -1.66 -2.90 -12.96
C ARG A 237 -0.74 -3.79 -12.14
N VAL A 238 0.12 -4.55 -12.78
CA VAL A 238 1.21 -5.29 -12.14
C VAL A 238 2.44 -4.39 -12.07
N GLY A 239 3.11 -4.40 -10.95
CA GLY A 239 4.41 -3.82 -10.69
C GLY A 239 5.26 -4.77 -9.86
N ALA A 240 6.52 -4.47 -9.72
CA ALA A 240 7.48 -5.22 -8.93
C ALA A 240 7.96 -4.44 -7.71
N ALA A 241 8.51 -5.12 -6.73
CA ALA A 241 9.27 -4.46 -5.68
C ALA A 241 10.48 -5.27 -5.22
N VAL A 242 11.56 -4.57 -4.91
CA VAL A 242 12.63 -5.03 -4.02
C VAL A 242 12.19 -4.70 -2.60
N HIS A 243 12.06 -5.67 -1.70
CA HIS A 243 11.65 -5.32 -0.33
C HIS A 243 12.55 -4.22 0.26
N SER A 244 13.83 -4.44 0.27
CA SER A 244 14.90 -3.50 0.67
C SER A 244 16.27 -4.16 0.43
N VAL A 245 17.34 -3.41 0.57
CA VAL A 245 18.70 -3.97 0.57
C VAL A 245 18.96 -4.92 1.75
N ARG A 246 18.14 -4.84 2.80
CA ARG A 246 18.18 -5.78 3.94
C ARG A 246 17.69 -7.18 3.57
N ALA A 247 16.74 -7.25 2.67
CA ALA A 247 16.03 -8.49 2.33
C ALA A 247 16.38 -9.07 0.96
N VAL A 248 17.01 -8.30 0.08
CA VAL A 248 17.44 -8.76 -1.24
C VAL A 248 18.96 -8.55 -1.37
N PRO A 249 19.76 -9.62 -1.37
CA PRO A 249 21.21 -9.54 -1.53
C PRO A 249 21.61 -8.92 -2.87
N ARG A 250 22.77 -8.24 -2.90
CA ARG A 250 23.32 -7.52 -4.04
C ARG A 250 23.23 -8.30 -5.36
N ASN A 251 23.68 -9.55 -5.34
CA ASN A 251 23.74 -10.42 -6.53
C ASN A 251 22.37 -10.85 -7.09
N GLN A 252 21.27 -10.45 -6.44
CA GLN A 252 19.90 -10.74 -6.86
C GLN A 252 19.11 -9.50 -7.28
N LEU A 253 19.60 -8.29 -6.99
CA LEU A 253 18.94 -7.02 -7.31
C LEU A 253 18.75 -6.85 -8.82
N GLY A 254 19.79 -7.15 -9.61
CA GLY A 254 19.74 -7.08 -11.08
C GLY A 254 18.66 -7.98 -11.70
N THR A 255 18.42 -9.18 -11.14
CA THR A 255 17.35 -10.07 -11.59
C THR A 255 15.97 -9.42 -11.39
N VAL A 256 15.75 -8.75 -10.23
CA VAL A 256 14.48 -8.06 -9.96
C VAL A 256 14.31 -6.88 -10.91
N ALA A 257 15.34 -6.06 -11.08
CA ALA A 257 15.32 -4.92 -12.00
C ALA A 257 15.01 -5.35 -13.45
N ALA A 258 15.63 -6.43 -13.92
CA ALA A 258 15.39 -6.99 -15.25
C ALA A 258 13.95 -7.53 -15.41
N ALA A 259 13.42 -8.22 -14.41
CA ALA A 259 12.05 -8.73 -14.44
C ALA A 259 11.00 -7.59 -14.44
N ALA A 260 11.33 -6.45 -13.83
CA ALA A 260 10.49 -5.27 -13.75
C ALA A 260 10.59 -4.31 -14.97
N ALA A 261 11.40 -4.60 -15.97
CA ALA A 261 11.97 -3.66 -16.97
C ALA A 261 10.98 -2.67 -17.65
N ALA A 262 9.67 -2.91 -17.65
CA ALA A 262 8.66 -1.98 -18.20
C ALA A 262 7.52 -1.70 -17.21
N GLN A 263 7.73 -2.02 -15.95
CA GLN A 263 6.74 -1.98 -14.88
C GLN A 263 7.14 -0.99 -13.80
N PRO A 264 6.21 -0.47 -12.99
CA PRO A 264 6.57 0.22 -11.77
C PRO A 264 7.42 -0.68 -10.87
N LEU A 265 8.50 -0.11 -10.32
CA LEU A 265 9.38 -0.80 -9.39
C LEU A 265 9.45 0.01 -8.08
N HIS A 266 9.19 -0.63 -6.96
CA HIS A 266 9.30 0.02 -5.66
C HIS A 266 10.38 -0.62 -4.80
N VAL A 267 10.90 0.15 -3.82
CA VAL A 267 11.86 -0.38 -2.84
C VAL A 267 11.80 0.47 -1.56
N HIS A 268 11.80 -0.16 -0.38
CA HIS A 268 12.06 0.55 0.88
C HIS A 268 13.53 0.94 0.93
N LEU A 269 13.81 2.20 1.22
CA LEU A 269 15.15 2.77 1.18
C LEU A 269 15.46 3.60 2.42
N SER A 270 16.54 3.28 3.09
CA SER A 270 17.10 4.10 4.17
C SER A 270 16.06 4.55 5.20
N GLU A 271 15.16 3.63 5.57
CA GLU A 271 14.09 3.85 6.53
C GLU A 271 14.64 4.06 7.93
N GLN A 272 15.63 3.24 8.31
CA GLN A 272 16.29 3.25 9.61
C GLN A 272 17.79 3.48 9.47
N PRO A 273 18.45 4.23 10.40
CA PRO A 273 19.92 4.38 10.40
C PRO A 273 20.65 3.06 10.34
N ALA A 274 20.15 2.04 11.05
CA ALA A 274 20.74 0.70 11.08
C ALA A 274 20.80 0.02 9.70
N GLU A 275 19.91 0.35 8.76
CA GLU A 275 19.98 -0.13 7.39
C GLU A 275 21.21 0.43 6.68
N ASN A 276 21.42 1.74 6.81
CA ASN A 276 22.58 2.42 6.21
C ASN A 276 23.89 1.91 6.80
N GLU A 277 23.96 1.79 8.13
CA GLU A 277 25.14 1.27 8.83
C GLU A 277 25.49 -0.16 8.40
N ALA A 278 24.48 -1.04 8.32
CA ALA A 278 24.66 -2.41 7.88
C ALA A 278 25.11 -2.49 6.41
N CYS A 279 24.49 -1.70 5.53
CA CYS A 279 24.85 -1.65 4.11
C CYS A 279 26.25 -1.12 3.91
N GLN A 280 26.60 -0.04 4.58
CA GLN A 280 27.96 0.54 4.55
C GLN A 280 28.99 -0.45 5.11
N GLY A 281 28.68 -1.14 6.22
CA GLY A 281 29.58 -2.10 6.85
C GLY A 281 29.88 -3.33 5.99
N PHE A 282 28.86 -3.83 5.28
CA PHE A 282 29.01 -5.06 4.49
C PHE A 282 29.37 -4.81 3.02
N TYR A 283 28.73 -3.82 2.37
CA TYR A 283 28.93 -3.55 0.95
C TYR A 283 29.87 -2.38 0.68
N GLY A 284 30.25 -1.60 1.71
CA GLY A 284 31.12 -0.43 1.56
C GLY A 284 30.45 0.76 0.88
N MET A 285 29.11 0.79 0.82
CA MET A 285 28.37 1.85 0.15
C MET A 285 26.98 2.06 0.78
N THR A 286 26.33 3.19 0.46
CA THR A 286 24.95 3.47 0.92
C THR A 286 23.95 2.56 0.23
N PRO A 287 22.74 2.35 0.82
CA PRO A 287 21.67 1.65 0.13
C PRO A 287 21.32 2.23 -1.24
N THR A 288 21.30 3.55 -1.36
CA THR A 288 21.04 4.25 -2.63
C THR A 288 22.12 3.93 -3.68
N ALA A 289 23.40 4.02 -3.31
CA ALA A 289 24.50 3.71 -4.20
C ALA A 289 24.46 2.24 -4.65
N LEU A 290 24.13 1.32 -3.74
CA LEU A 290 23.97 -0.10 -4.06
C LEU A 290 22.87 -0.33 -5.11
N LEU A 291 21.67 0.28 -4.90
CA LEU A 291 20.55 0.16 -5.83
C LEU A 291 20.86 0.79 -7.20
N ASP A 292 21.61 1.89 -7.24
CA ASP A 292 22.03 2.54 -8.49
C ASP A 292 22.98 1.65 -9.31
N VAL A 293 24.02 1.10 -8.68
CA VAL A 293 25.01 0.22 -9.36
C VAL A 293 24.38 -1.05 -9.89
N GLU A 294 23.34 -1.57 -9.21
CA GLU A 294 22.63 -2.79 -9.61
C GLU A 294 21.45 -2.50 -10.57
N GLY A 295 21.29 -1.24 -11.01
CA GLY A 295 20.30 -0.85 -12.02
C GLY A 295 18.84 -0.85 -11.55
N VAL A 296 18.61 -0.74 -10.24
CA VAL A 296 17.26 -0.70 -9.66
C VAL A 296 16.65 0.69 -9.77
N LEU A 297 17.46 1.76 -9.70
CA LEU A 297 16.98 3.14 -9.75
C LEU A 297 16.67 3.59 -11.19
N GLY A 298 15.63 4.37 -11.37
CA GLY A 298 15.24 4.90 -12.66
C GLY A 298 13.86 5.56 -12.66
N PRO A 299 13.40 6.05 -13.83
CA PRO A 299 12.16 6.83 -13.94
C PRO A 299 10.88 6.06 -13.59
N LEU A 300 10.91 4.74 -13.58
CA LEU A 300 9.80 3.87 -13.17
C LEU A 300 9.97 3.37 -11.73
N THR A 301 11.02 3.77 -11.04
CA THR A 301 11.29 3.37 -9.66
C THR A 301 10.78 4.42 -8.68
N SER A 302 10.13 3.95 -7.61
CA SER A 302 9.79 4.74 -6.43
C SER A 302 10.49 4.15 -5.22
N VAL A 303 11.31 4.97 -4.56
CA VAL A 303 11.91 4.63 -3.27
C VAL A 303 11.01 5.10 -2.14
N VAL A 304 10.78 4.23 -1.16
CA VAL A 304 9.86 4.48 -0.05
C VAL A 304 10.64 4.85 1.20
N HIS A 305 10.13 5.79 1.97
CA HIS A 305 10.73 6.44 3.13
C HIS A 305 11.87 7.40 2.78
N ALA A 306 13.02 6.90 2.35
CA ALA A 306 14.19 7.72 2.02
C ALA A 306 14.53 8.74 3.14
N THR A 307 14.40 8.28 4.40
CA THR A 307 14.47 9.14 5.59
C THR A 307 15.91 9.58 5.88
N HIS A 308 16.87 8.67 5.70
CA HIS A 308 18.27 8.88 6.08
C HIS A 308 19.19 8.91 4.87
N LEU A 309 19.05 9.94 4.03
CA LEU A 309 19.84 10.12 2.81
C LEU A 309 21.06 11.03 3.03
N ALA A 310 22.20 10.66 2.48
CA ALA A 310 23.35 11.55 2.30
C ALA A 310 23.14 12.50 1.11
N ASP A 311 24.01 13.51 0.95
CA ASP A 311 23.91 14.48 -0.15
C ASP A 311 24.09 13.80 -1.52
N GLU A 312 24.99 12.84 -1.59
CA GLU A 312 25.24 12.05 -2.78
C GLU A 312 24.04 11.13 -3.14
N ASP A 313 23.31 10.65 -2.13
CA ASP A 313 22.09 9.85 -2.35
C ASP A 313 21.00 10.71 -3.00
N VAL A 314 20.78 11.92 -2.49
CA VAL A 314 19.82 12.90 -3.06
C VAL A 314 20.19 13.22 -4.52
N ALA A 315 21.49 13.50 -4.80
CA ALA A 315 21.97 13.75 -6.14
C ALA A 315 21.76 12.55 -7.08
N THR A 316 21.96 11.33 -6.57
CA THR A 316 21.75 10.09 -7.32
C THR A 316 20.25 9.87 -7.66
N LEU A 317 19.35 10.07 -6.72
CA LEU A 317 17.91 9.97 -6.97
C LEU A 317 17.45 10.99 -8.01
N GLY A 318 17.93 12.24 -7.93
CA GLY A 318 17.67 13.28 -8.92
C GLY A 318 18.21 12.91 -10.32
N ARG A 319 19.45 12.45 -10.42
CA ARG A 319 20.09 12.04 -11.69
C ARG A 319 19.35 10.88 -12.34
N THR A 320 18.92 9.90 -11.58
CA THR A 320 18.18 8.73 -12.07
C THR A 320 16.69 9.02 -12.32
N ARG A 321 16.20 10.18 -11.91
CA ARG A 321 14.79 10.57 -11.92
C ARG A 321 13.90 9.58 -11.16
N THR A 322 14.44 9.04 -10.07
CA THR A 322 13.74 8.13 -9.17
C THR A 322 12.78 8.94 -8.28
N THR A 323 11.53 8.50 -8.18
CA THR A 323 10.52 9.13 -7.34
C THR A 323 10.74 8.76 -5.86
N VAL A 324 10.52 9.69 -4.95
CA VAL A 324 10.51 9.42 -3.50
C VAL A 324 9.07 9.43 -2.99
N CYS A 325 8.70 8.39 -2.24
CA CYS A 325 7.43 8.26 -1.57
C CYS A 325 7.63 8.33 -0.05
N PHE A 326 7.35 9.49 0.55
CA PHE A 326 7.33 9.63 1.99
C PHE A 326 6.06 9.03 2.60
N CYS A 327 6.18 8.48 3.81
CA CYS A 327 5.08 7.95 4.62
C CYS A 327 5.05 8.65 5.99
N PRO A 328 4.71 9.95 6.06
CA PRO A 328 4.96 10.79 7.25
C PRO A 328 4.30 10.28 8.53
N THR A 329 3.15 9.64 8.43
CA THR A 329 2.46 9.07 9.60
C THR A 329 3.16 7.82 10.12
N THR A 330 3.65 6.96 9.22
CA THR A 330 4.43 5.77 9.57
C THR A 330 5.76 6.17 10.18
N GLU A 331 6.50 7.05 9.52
CA GLU A 331 7.81 7.55 9.96
C GLU A 331 7.73 8.20 11.35
N ARG A 332 6.66 8.95 11.62
CA ARG A 332 6.37 9.50 12.95
C ARG A 332 6.06 8.39 13.97
N ASP A 333 5.17 7.46 13.62
CA ASP A 333 4.67 6.45 14.55
C ASP A 333 5.75 5.40 14.89
N LEU A 334 6.69 5.15 13.98
CA LEU A 334 7.85 4.26 14.19
C LEU A 334 9.11 4.99 14.69
N ALA A 335 9.04 6.31 14.83
CA ALA A 335 10.17 7.18 15.19
C ALA A 335 11.36 7.05 14.21
N ASP A 336 11.07 6.87 12.92
CA ASP A 336 12.07 6.74 11.87
C ASP A 336 12.83 8.04 11.60
N GLY A 337 12.21 9.19 11.89
CA GLY A 337 12.77 10.51 11.65
C GLY A 337 11.98 11.31 10.62
N ILE A 338 12.60 12.36 10.10
CA ILE A 338 12.03 13.28 9.11
C ILE A 338 12.92 13.25 7.86
N GLY A 339 12.36 12.75 6.75
CA GLY A 339 13.06 12.70 5.47
C GLY A 339 13.33 14.09 4.88
N PRO A 340 14.37 14.24 4.03
CA PRO A 340 14.83 15.51 3.49
C PRO A 340 13.98 16.03 2.31
N ALA A 341 12.65 16.08 2.46
CA ALA A 341 11.72 16.43 1.36
C ALA A 341 12.02 17.77 0.68
N HIS A 342 12.59 18.73 1.42
CA HIS A 342 12.96 20.04 0.87
C HIS A 342 14.20 20.02 -0.03
N ARG A 343 14.91 18.90 -0.10
CA ARG A 343 16.16 18.71 -0.87
C ARG A 343 15.94 17.85 -2.12
N LEU A 344 14.79 17.19 -2.18
CA LEU A 344 14.35 16.30 -3.26
C LEU A 344 13.37 17.01 -4.19
#